data_49151f119bb8d4fbf41d8ace7a71bb7e
#
_entry.id   49151f119bb8d4fbf41d8ace7a71bb7e
#
_cell.length_a   1.000
_cell.length_b   1.000
_cell.length_c   1.000
_cell.angle_alpha   90.00
_cell.angle_beta   90.00
_cell.angle_gamma   90.00
#
_symmetry.space_group_name_H-M   'P 1'
#
loop_
_entity.id
_entity.type
_entity.pdbx_description
1 polymer ?
#
loop_
_entity_poly.entity_id
_entity_poly.type
_entity_poly.pdbx_seq_one_letter_code
_entity_poly.pdbx_strand_id
1 'polypeptide(L)'
;MGESLKDLINQSFDEYPERTAVRILRQSDQAGDRGLRYVPMTYQQLHEQRDRLASGIAQSGLEKGQRVGILTDGGLEPLLIFLAADALGVSSVPFCNKQPDEILIHNINHSGIVLLFADSKSLDQIKRIESHLDRPPRIVLTEGQGNGEESFFDLIRLGAGQTPPDVDVGAEDESKVIYTSGSSGLPKGVVQTHGNIVSNVKSVWDVIALKHDLIIFKSAPDYHTLGILNIYYPLAKGWSLDMARSPDRVLSDIRHSEPEGFLTVPLVLDKVYGNVRKEIEAGGTRGKLISRAVRAKQKIARGKGSIADWLVYGSVGKKVVNQIKEKLATRVGGRLQLLIVGAAKADPEALDFFQDVLDITAFEGYGTTECSPLIALNTLAGQKTGTVGRPLQEVRLVSESGEVVGYGEPATKTFRGSGEKIGELWVHGSHVMREYLKDPDQTAKTLVDDKEGKRWYRTGDLFSLDDEGFLTFQGRIGRQFKLRNGEFVNPELLERIYGRVPLIEHVMVCGDQNRTFPLPIVTVNAEEARNQTDLGDLPKEDEDLRRHPAIAERIREGMLREATLAGVPGHERPQKILILTDPFSEASGTLTKGLKKLVPKEIVRQNEDRIQETYDS
;
A
#
# COMPACT_ATOMS: atom_id res chain seq x y z
N MET A 1 -24.73 9.68 19.19
CA MET A 1 -24.34 9.41 17.79
C MET A 1 -22.82 9.27 17.75
N GLY A 2 -22.25 8.38 16.93
CA GLY A 2 -20.80 8.26 16.80
C GLY A 2 -20.23 9.44 15.99
N GLU A 3 -18.95 9.72 16.15
CA GLU A 3 -18.24 10.83 15.50
C GLU A 3 -18.07 10.59 14.00
N SER A 4 -18.29 11.63 13.19
CA SER A 4 -18.06 11.63 11.75
C SER A 4 -16.67 12.14 11.37
N LEU A 5 -16.23 11.93 10.12
CA LEU A 5 -15.01 12.57 9.59
C LEU A 5 -15.13 14.09 9.56
N LYS A 6 -16.35 14.63 9.34
CA LYS A 6 -16.64 16.06 9.46
C LYS A 6 -16.24 16.57 10.85
N ASP A 7 -16.69 15.89 11.91
CA ASP A 7 -16.40 16.28 13.28
C ASP A 7 -14.92 16.18 13.61
N LEU A 8 -14.28 15.06 13.24
CA LEU A 8 -12.86 14.80 13.48
C LEU A 8 -11.96 15.87 12.85
N ILE A 9 -12.25 16.26 11.61
CA ILE A 9 -11.44 17.26 10.90
C ILE A 9 -11.77 18.69 11.36
N ASN A 10 -13.03 19.00 11.67
CA ASN A 10 -13.39 20.28 12.25
C ASN A 10 -12.68 20.52 13.59
N GLN A 11 -12.61 19.48 14.46
CA GLN A 11 -11.82 19.58 15.68
C GLN A 11 -10.36 19.98 15.41
N SER A 12 -9.75 19.44 14.36
CA SER A 12 -8.37 19.77 14.01
C SER A 12 -8.23 21.20 13.49
N PHE A 13 -9.22 21.71 12.74
CA PHE A 13 -9.25 23.10 12.30
C PHE A 13 -9.33 24.07 13.48
N ASP A 14 -10.12 23.73 14.49
CA ASP A 14 -10.27 24.54 15.71
C ASP A 14 -9.03 24.47 16.61
N GLU A 15 -8.40 23.29 16.72
CA GLU A 15 -7.28 23.06 17.64
C GLU A 15 -5.95 23.57 17.06
N TYR A 16 -5.75 23.52 15.73
CA TYR A 16 -4.48 23.82 15.08
C TYR A 16 -4.52 24.91 13.98
N PRO A 17 -5.31 26.01 14.09
CA PRO A 17 -5.59 26.92 12.97
C PRO A 17 -4.34 27.46 12.28
N GLU A 18 -3.30 27.79 13.06
CA GLU A 18 -2.07 28.43 12.57
C GLU A 18 -1.00 27.41 12.12
N ARG A 19 -1.18 26.11 12.41
CA ARG A 19 -0.23 25.10 11.97
C ARG A 19 -0.33 24.86 10.47
N THR A 20 0.75 24.40 9.86
CA THR A 20 0.74 23.94 8.47
C THR A 20 -0.04 22.63 8.36
N ALA A 21 -1.15 22.65 7.61
CA ALA A 21 -1.94 21.44 7.34
C ALA A 21 -1.41 20.67 6.12
N VAL A 22 -1.14 21.39 5.03
CA VAL A 22 -0.63 20.82 3.79
C VAL A 22 0.48 21.67 3.22
N ARG A 23 1.40 21.04 2.49
CA ARG A 23 2.38 21.74 1.68
C ARG A 23 2.26 21.28 0.23
N ILE A 24 2.28 22.23 -0.70
CA ILE A 24 2.01 21.98 -2.13
C ILE A 24 3.28 22.32 -2.91
N LEU A 25 3.75 21.39 -3.74
CA LEU A 25 4.92 21.59 -4.58
C LEU A 25 4.60 22.51 -5.76
N ARG A 26 5.17 23.69 -5.77
CA ARG A 26 4.97 24.70 -6.82
C ARG A 26 6.30 25.21 -7.35
N GLN A 27 6.27 25.79 -8.55
CA GLN A 27 7.40 26.54 -9.07
C GLN A 27 7.63 27.78 -8.21
N SER A 28 8.90 28.10 -7.93
CA SER A 28 9.24 29.30 -7.20
C SER A 28 8.93 30.54 -8.03
N ASP A 29 8.19 31.49 -7.45
CA ASP A 29 7.87 32.79 -8.07
C ASP A 29 8.97 33.83 -7.81
N GLN A 30 10.04 33.47 -7.09
CA GLN A 30 11.12 34.43 -6.78
C GLN A 30 12.00 34.68 -8.00
N ALA A 31 12.27 35.93 -8.30
CA ALA A 31 13.14 36.34 -9.41
C ALA A 31 14.52 35.72 -9.25
N GLY A 32 14.92 34.89 -10.22
CA GLY A 32 16.22 34.18 -10.23
C GLY A 32 16.18 32.75 -9.68
N ASP A 33 15.12 32.32 -9.00
CA ASP A 33 14.92 30.95 -8.57
C ASP A 33 13.86 30.26 -9.45
N ARG A 34 14.30 29.29 -10.28
CA ARG A 34 13.41 28.44 -11.10
C ARG A 34 13.15 27.07 -10.46
N GLY A 35 13.49 26.92 -9.18
CA GLY A 35 13.34 25.67 -8.45
C GLY A 35 11.90 25.34 -8.08
N LEU A 36 11.66 24.06 -7.78
CA LEU A 36 10.41 23.60 -7.16
C LEU A 36 10.56 23.70 -5.65
N ARG A 37 9.53 24.20 -4.98
CA ARG A 37 9.47 24.23 -3.51
C ARG A 37 8.08 23.93 -2.99
N TYR A 38 8.02 23.39 -1.79
CA TYR A 38 6.76 23.19 -1.07
C TYR A 38 6.30 24.51 -0.43
N VAL A 39 5.09 24.94 -0.75
CA VAL A 39 4.44 26.14 -0.22
C VAL A 39 3.43 25.70 0.83
N PRO A 40 3.52 26.19 2.08
CA PRO A 40 2.61 25.79 3.15
C PRO A 40 1.23 26.44 3.01
N MET A 41 0.21 25.72 3.47
CA MET A 41 -1.17 26.17 3.72
C MET A 41 -1.53 25.77 5.15
N THR A 42 -2.04 26.72 5.95
CA THR A 42 -2.42 26.45 7.34
C THR A 42 -3.74 25.67 7.42
N TYR A 43 -4.04 25.12 8.59
CA TYR A 43 -5.34 24.48 8.87
C TYR A 43 -6.49 25.45 8.66
N GLN A 44 -6.37 26.70 9.09
CA GLN A 44 -7.36 27.74 8.83
C GLN A 44 -7.56 27.97 7.33
N GLN A 45 -6.49 28.11 6.56
CA GLN A 45 -6.58 28.30 5.10
C GLN A 45 -7.19 27.08 4.40
N LEU A 46 -6.85 25.87 4.84
CA LEU A 46 -7.44 24.63 4.32
C LEU A 46 -8.94 24.57 4.63
N HIS A 47 -9.35 24.93 5.85
CA HIS A 47 -10.74 25.05 6.27
C HIS A 47 -11.52 26.03 5.36
N GLU A 48 -11.01 27.24 5.17
CA GLU A 48 -11.63 28.24 4.29
C GLU A 48 -11.81 27.74 2.86
N GLN A 49 -10.81 27.05 2.28
CA GLN A 49 -10.91 26.48 0.93
C GLN A 49 -11.92 25.33 0.87
N ARG A 50 -11.93 24.45 1.89
CA ARG A 50 -12.92 23.39 2.03
C ARG A 50 -14.34 23.95 2.05
N ASP A 51 -14.58 25.00 2.85
CA ASP A 51 -15.91 25.60 3.02
C ASP A 51 -16.38 26.28 1.74
N ARG A 52 -15.51 26.99 1.03
CA ARG A 52 -15.83 27.55 -0.28
C ARG A 52 -16.23 26.47 -1.28
N LEU A 53 -15.47 25.37 -1.33
CA LEU A 53 -15.81 24.25 -2.22
C LEU A 53 -17.11 23.58 -1.80
N ALA A 54 -17.33 23.33 -0.51
CA ALA A 54 -18.56 22.74 0.01
C ALA A 54 -19.79 23.62 -0.32
N SER A 55 -19.68 24.94 -0.14
CA SER A 55 -20.74 25.87 -0.52
C SER A 55 -21.03 25.83 -2.02
N GLY A 56 -20.01 25.82 -2.88
CA GLY A 56 -20.17 25.73 -4.32
C GLY A 56 -20.80 24.41 -4.77
N ILE A 57 -20.37 23.29 -4.20
CA ILE A 57 -20.95 21.96 -4.44
C ILE A 57 -22.44 21.95 -4.03
N ALA A 58 -22.78 22.44 -2.85
CA ALA A 58 -24.17 22.50 -2.40
C ALA A 58 -25.05 23.37 -3.30
N GLN A 59 -24.56 24.55 -3.71
CA GLN A 59 -25.29 25.42 -4.65
C GLN A 59 -25.44 24.80 -6.05
N SER A 60 -24.56 23.89 -6.41
CA SER A 60 -24.66 23.14 -7.66
C SER A 60 -25.69 22.00 -7.63
N GLY A 61 -26.44 21.87 -6.51
CA GLY A 61 -27.57 20.96 -6.35
C GLY A 61 -27.21 19.56 -5.84
N LEU A 62 -26.01 19.34 -5.32
CA LEU A 62 -25.68 18.08 -4.65
C LEU A 62 -26.30 18.04 -3.24
N GLU A 63 -26.84 16.87 -2.89
CA GLU A 63 -27.51 16.63 -1.63
C GLU A 63 -26.82 15.49 -0.85
N LYS A 64 -27.00 15.49 0.48
CA LYS A 64 -26.55 14.41 1.37
C LYS A 64 -26.99 13.04 0.85
N GLY A 65 -26.10 12.04 0.91
CA GLY A 65 -26.33 10.68 0.47
C GLY A 65 -26.08 10.43 -1.03
N GLN A 66 -25.89 11.49 -1.82
CA GLN A 66 -25.44 11.34 -3.21
C GLN A 66 -23.95 11.00 -3.27
N ARG A 67 -23.47 10.55 -4.44
CA ARG A 67 -22.09 10.15 -4.67
C ARG A 67 -21.40 11.03 -5.70
N VAL A 68 -20.15 11.39 -5.42
CA VAL A 68 -19.26 12.09 -6.37
C VAL A 68 -18.08 11.20 -6.75
N GLY A 69 -17.77 11.15 -8.03
CA GLY A 69 -16.57 10.48 -8.54
C GLY A 69 -15.36 11.38 -8.49
N ILE A 70 -14.17 10.82 -8.30
CA ILE A 70 -12.89 11.52 -8.34
C ILE A 70 -11.95 10.72 -9.24
N LEU A 71 -11.57 11.29 -10.38
CA LEU A 71 -10.70 10.68 -11.40
C LEU A 71 -9.52 11.62 -11.66
N THR A 72 -8.56 11.64 -10.75
CA THR A 72 -7.40 12.55 -10.76
C THR A 72 -6.12 11.84 -10.34
N ASP A 73 -4.98 12.42 -10.69
CA ASP A 73 -3.65 11.89 -10.32
C ASP A 73 -3.24 12.16 -8.85
N GLY A 74 -4.00 12.96 -8.11
CA GLY A 74 -3.67 13.42 -6.76
C GLY A 74 -3.47 14.95 -6.73
N GLY A 75 -2.99 15.49 -5.62
CA GLY A 75 -2.82 16.92 -5.42
C GLY A 75 -3.74 17.52 -4.36
N LEU A 76 -3.87 18.84 -4.33
CA LEU A 76 -4.71 19.57 -3.38
C LEU A 76 -6.21 19.41 -3.70
N GLU A 77 -6.56 19.40 -4.97
CA GLU A 77 -7.93 19.39 -5.45
C GLU A 77 -8.69 18.15 -4.95
N PRO A 78 -8.21 16.88 -5.12
CA PRO A 78 -8.90 15.73 -4.57
C PRO A 78 -8.98 15.75 -3.03
N LEU A 79 -7.97 16.27 -2.33
CA LEU A 79 -8.04 16.45 -0.89
C LEU A 79 -9.19 17.35 -0.50
N LEU A 80 -9.33 18.53 -1.13
CA LEU A 80 -10.42 19.46 -0.87
C LEU A 80 -11.77 18.85 -1.21
N ILE A 81 -11.87 18.07 -2.30
CA ILE A 81 -13.10 17.37 -2.67
C ILE A 81 -13.50 16.36 -1.59
N PHE A 82 -12.57 15.54 -1.08
CA PHE A 82 -12.86 14.61 0.02
C PHE A 82 -13.39 15.34 1.25
N LEU A 83 -12.70 16.40 1.68
CA LEU A 83 -13.08 17.16 2.87
C LEU A 83 -14.42 17.91 2.70
N ALA A 84 -14.69 18.45 1.51
CA ALA A 84 -15.95 19.13 1.20
C ALA A 84 -17.12 18.15 1.11
N ALA A 85 -16.91 16.99 0.48
CA ALA A 85 -17.90 15.92 0.40
C ALA A 85 -18.26 15.41 1.80
N ASP A 86 -17.27 15.15 2.65
CA ASP A 86 -17.52 14.73 4.04
C ASP A 86 -18.29 15.78 4.85
N ALA A 87 -18.02 17.07 4.63
CA ALA A 87 -18.75 18.15 5.29
C ALA A 87 -20.23 18.22 4.89
N LEU A 88 -20.54 17.77 3.67
CA LEU A 88 -21.90 17.78 3.11
C LEU A 88 -22.62 16.41 3.27
N GLY A 89 -21.99 15.38 3.82
CA GLY A 89 -22.52 14.02 3.86
C GLY A 89 -22.69 13.41 2.47
N VAL A 90 -21.87 13.83 1.51
CA VAL A 90 -21.76 13.30 0.15
C VAL A 90 -20.68 12.23 0.12
N SER A 91 -20.96 11.07 -0.47
CA SER A 91 -20.00 9.98 -0.53
C SER A 91 -19.03 10.17 -1.70
N SER A 92 -17.74 9.94 -1.46
CA SER A 92 -16.70 10.05 -2.48
C SER A 92 -16.32 8.69 -3.05
N VAL A 93 -16.20 8.61 -4.38
CA VAL A 93 -15.83 7.41 -5.13
C VAL A 93 -14.58 7.69 -5.95
N PRO A 94 -13.38 7.46 -5.40
CA PRO A 94 -12.14 7.67 -6.15
C PRO A 94 -11.88 6.53 -7.13
N PHE A 95 -11.54 6.88 -8.36
CA PHE A 95 -11.23 5.96 -9.45
C PHE A 95 -9.75 6.04 -9.85
N CYS A 96 -9.20 4.92 -10.30
CA CYS A 96 -7.89 4.89 -10.92
C CYS A 96 -7.96 5.44 -12.35
N ASN A 97 -7.23 6.50 -12.66
CA ASN A 97 -7.20 7.11 -14.00
C ASN A 97 -6.47 6.27 -15.07
N LYS A 98 -5.79 5.20 -14.65
CA LYS A 98 -5.10 4.25 -15.56
C LYS A 98 -5.89 2.95 -15.79
N GLN A 99 -7.13 2.85 -15.29
CA GLN A 99 -7.92 1.63 -15.49
C GLN A 99 -8.48 1.52 -16.92
N PRO A 100 -8.76 0.29 -17.44
CA PRO A 100 -9.42 0.08 -18.73
C PRO A 100 -10.79 0.74 -18.79
N ASP A 101 -11.21 1.10 -20.00
CA ASP A 101 -12.51 1.74 -20.24
C ASP A 101 -13.67 0.89 -19.70
N GLU A 102 -13.66 -0.43 -19.90
CA GLU A 102 -14.67 -1.37 -19.40
C GLU A 102 -14.81 -1.33 -17.86
N ILE A 103 -13.69 -1.25 -17.16
CA ILE A 103 -13.66 -1.17 -15.69
C ILE A 103 -14.18 0.20 -15.23
N LEU A 104 -13.81 1.27 -15.92
CA LEU A 104 -14.28 2.61 -15.58
C LEU A 104 -15.78 2.73 -15.82
N ILE A 105 -16.30 2.22 -16.94
CA ILE A 105 -17.74 2.14 -17.24
C ILE A 105 -18.47 1.38 -16.12
N HIS A 106 -17.97 0.18 -15.79
CA HIS A 106 -18.57 -0.62 -14.70
C HIS A 106 -18.61 0.18 -13.40
N ASN A 107 -17.48 0.77 -12.98
CA ASN A 107 -17.40 1.47 -11.70
C ASN A 107 -18.31 2.70 -11.65
N ILE A 108 -18.41 3.47 -12.73
CA ILE A 108 -19.31 4.64 -12.82
C ILE A 108 -20.78 4.21 -12.75
N ASN A 109 -21.21 3.27 -13.59
CA ASN A 109 -22.60 2.79 -13.61
C ASN A 109 -22.99 2.11 -12.29
N HIS A 110 -22.08 1.31 -11.73
CA HIS A 110 -22.31 0.59 -10.49
C HIS A 110 -22.37 1.55 -9.29
N SER A 111 -21.47 2.54 -9.18
CA SER A 111 -21.47 3.51 -8.08
C SER A 111 -22.65 4.47 -8.13
N GLY A 112 -23.13 4.81 -9.34
CA GLY A 112 -24.22 5.76 -9.52
C GLY A 112 -23.85 7.17 -9.10
N ILE A 113 -22.61 7.59 -9.35
CA ILE A 113 -22.16 8.97 -9.13
C ILE A 113 -22.98 9.95 -9.97
N VAL A 114 -23.26 11.13 -9.43
CA VAL A 114 -24.01 12.20 -10.13
C VAL A 114 -23.10 13.33 -10.63
N LEU A 115 -21.90 13.44 -10.05
CA LEU A 115 -20.86 14.40 -10.41
C LEU A 115 -19.52 13.68 -10.49
N LEU A 116 -18.69 14.01 -11.49
CA LEU A 116 -17.35 13.47 -11.66
C LEU A 116 -16.33 14.61 -11.71
N PHE A 117 -15.49 14.68 -10.71
CA PHE A 117 -14.29 15.51 -10.76
C PHE A 117 -13.19 14.78 -11.50
N ALA A 118 -12.66 15.37 -12.55
CA ALA A 118 -11.67 14.76 -13.41
C ALA A 118 -10.52 15.72 -13.75
N ASP A 119 -9.32 15.21 -13.93
CA ASP A 119 -8.24 15.97 -14.53
C ASP A 119 -8.40 16.04 -16.07
N SER A 120 -7.72 17.01 -16.70
CA SER A 120 -7.79 17.22 -18.15
C SER A 120 -7.28 16.01 -18.95
N LYS A 121 -6.38 15.20 -18.38
CA LYS A 121 -5.83 14.00 -19.04
C LYS A 121 -6.87 12.88 -19.14
N SER A 122 -7.79 12.82 -18.18
CA SER A 122 -8.86 11.81 -18.13
C SER A 122 -10.05 12.15 -19.03
N LEU A 123 -10.14 13.40 -19.51
CA LEU A 123 -11.29 13.88 -20.27
C LEU A 123 -11.51 13.09 -21.59
N ASP A 124 -10.45 12.76 -22.30
CA ASP A 124 -10.54 11.98 -23.54
C ASP A 124 -11.07 10.55 -23.28
N GLN A 125 -10.68 9.95 -22.16
CA GLN A 125 -11.20 8.66 -21.73
C GLN A 125 -12.69 8.77 -21.39
N ILE A 126 -13.09 9.79 -20.63
CA ILE A 126 -14.48 10.02 -20.24
C ILE A 126 -15.35 10.21 -21.49
N LYS A 127 -14.94 11.03 -22.46
CA LYS A 127 -15.67 11.26 -23.71
C LYS A 127 -15.83 9.98 -24.55
N ARG A 128 -14.83 9.10 -24.56
CA ARG A 128 -14.95 7.81 -25.28
C ARG A 128 -15.98 6.88 -24.67
N ILE A 129 -16.09 6.87 -23.34
CA ILE A 129 -16.98 5.94 -22.63
C ILE A 129 -18.39 6.50 -22.39
N GLU A 130 -18.61 7.80 -22.59
CA GLU A 130 -19.86 8.50 -22.26
C GLU A 130 -21.11 7.80 -22.80
N SER A 131 -21.07 7.35 -24.07
CA SER A 131 -22.17 6.64 -24.70
C SER A 131 -22.49 5.25 -24.11
N HIS A 132 -21.62 4.72 -23.26
CA HIS A 132 -21.75 3.44 -22.56
C HIS A 132 -22.17 3.61 -21.10
N LEU A 133 -22.38 4.85 -20.65
CA LEU A 133 -22.83 5.13 -19.30
C LEU A 133 -24.35 5.15 -19.23
N ASP A 134 -24.93 4.44 -18.24
CA ASP A 134 -26.39 4.41 -18.03
C ASP A 134 -26.95 5.80 -17.74
N ARG A 135 -26.20 6.58 -16.95
CA ARG A 135 -26.46 7.97 -16.60
C ARG A 135 -25.13 8.72 -16.53
N PRO A 136 -24.73 9.43 -17.61
CA PRO A 136 -23.50 10.23 -17.59
C PRO A 136 -23.52 11.25 -16.43
N PRO A 137 -22.50 11.25 -15.56
CA PRO A 137 -22.39 12.24 -14.49
C PRO A 137 -22.05 13.61 -15.07
N ARG A 138 -22.43 14.69 -14.38
CA ARG A 138 -21.91 16.01 -14.67
C ARG A 138 -20.40 16.03 -14.43
N ILE A 139 -19.63 16.63 -15.34
CA ILE A 139 -18.16 16.66 -15.28
C ILE A 139 -17.71 18.01 -14.78
N VAL A 140 -16.76 18.01 -13.81
CA VAL A 140 -16.06 19.19 -13.30
C VAL A 140 -14.57 18.95 -13.43
N LEU A 141 -13.87 19.81 -14.19
CA LEU A 141 -12.42 19.70 -14.36
C LEU A 141 -11.67 20.26 -13.17
N THR A 142 -10.71 19.53 -12.63
CA THR A 142 -9.88 19.96 -11.49
C THR A 142 -8.76 20.91 -11.89
N GLU A 143 -8.36 20.89 -13.18
CA GLU A 143 -7.29 21.73 -13.73
C GLU A 143 -7.83 22.61 -14.88
N GLY A 144 -7.59 23.92 -14.80
CA GLY A 144 -7.77 24.84 -15.93
C GLY A 144 -9.23 25.09 -16.36
N GLN A 145 -9.39 25.85 -17.44
CA GLN A 145 -10.67 26.00 -18.12
C GLN A 145 -10.72 24.98 -19.27
N GLY A 146 -11.62 24.01 -19.17
CA GLY A 146 -11.98 23.16 -20.31
C GLY A 146 -12.76 23.95 -21.38
N ASN A 147 -12.81 23.45 -22.60
CA ASN A 147 -13.60 24.05 -23.69
C ASN A 147 -15.11 23.83 -23.46
N GLY A 148 -15.67 24.46 -22.41
CA GLY A 148 -17.09 24.41 -22.08
C GLY A 148 -17.49 23.57 -20.89
N GLU A 149 -16.58 22.79 -20.30
CA GLU A 149 -16.81 22.09 -19.04
C GLU A 149 -16.67 23.02 -17.84
N GLU A 150 -17.45 22.78 -16.78
CA GLU A 150 -17.34 23.45 -15.50
C GLU A 150 -15.99 23.14 -14.84
N SER A 151 -15.41 24.11 -14.17
CA SER A 151 -14.14 23.91 -13.48
C SER A 151 -14.31 23.86 -11.96
N PHE A 152 -13.40 23.18 -11.29
CA PHE A 152 -13.27 23.19 -9.82
C PHE A 152 -13.18 24.63 -9.28
N PHE A 153 -12.49 25.52 -9.99
CA PHE A 153 -12.35 26.93 -9.59
C PHE A 153 -13.65 27.71 -9.74
N ASP A 154 -14.58 27.29 -10.63
CA ASP A 154 -15.90 27.88 -10.72
C ASP A 154 -16.73 27.55 -9.49
N LEU A 155 -16.66 26.31 -8.98
CA LEU A 155 -17.31 25.94 -7.72
C LEU A 155 -16.71 26.70 -6.52
N ILE A 156 -15.39 26.85 -6.45
CA ILE A 156 -14.73 27.67 -5.41
C ILE A 156 -15.20 29.12 -5.47
N ARG A 157 -15.36 29.70 -6.68
CA ARG A 157 -15.87 31.07 -6.86
C ARG A 157 -17.34 31.18 -6.49
N LEU A 158 -18.15 30.21 -6.88
CA LEU A 158 -19.57 30.15 -6.55
C LEU A 158 -19.80 30.16 -5.03
N GLY A 159 -18.99 29.40 -4.28
CA GLY A 159 -19.07 29.37 -2.83
C GLY A 159 -18.35 30.51 -2.11
N ALA A 160 -17.67 31.42 -2.83
CA ALA A 160 -16.93 32.52 -2.19
C ALA A 160 -17.85 33.46 -1.41
N GLY A 161 -17.53 33.70 -0.14
CA GLY A 161 -18.35 34.53 0.75
C GLY A 161 -19.65 33.87 1.24
N GLN A 162 -19.84 32.59 0.95
CA GLN A 162 -20.97 31.82 1.42
C GLN A 162 -20.53 30.88 2.55
N THR A 163 -21.45 30.60 3.48
CA THR A 163 -21.27 29.55 4.49
C THR A 163 -21.88 28.26 3.94
N PRO A 164 -21.17 27.12 4.03
CA PRO A 164 -21.74 25.84 3.61
C PRO A 164 -22.97 25.50 4.48
N PRO A 165 -23.93 24.76 3.93
CA PRO A 165 -25.07 24.31 4.72
C PRO A 165 -24.60 23.46 5.90
N ASP A 166 -25.19 23.66 7.06
CA ASP A 166 -24.96 22.80 8.21
C ASP A 166 -25.73 21.50 8.01
N VAL A 167 -25.02 20.46 7.55
CA VAL A 167 -25.58 19.13 7.31
C VAL A 167 -25.26 18.24 8.51
N ASP A 168 -26.27 17.62 9.10
CA ASP A 168 -26.08 16.61 10.12
C ASP A 168 -25.49 15.33 9.50
N VAL A 169 -24.22 15.07 9.79
CA VAL A 169 -23.46 13.92 9.27
C VAL A 169 -23.05 13.03 10.42
N GLY A 170 -23.60 11.81 10.47
CA GLY A 170 -23.34 10.84 11.52
C GLY A 170 -22.28 9.79 11.13
N ALA A 171 -21.86 9.02 12.12
CA ALA A 171 -20.88 7.92 11.91
C ALA A 171 -21.36 6.85 10.93
N GLU A 172 -22.66 6.59 10.88
CA GLU A 172 -23.25 5.56 10.01
C GLU A 172 -23.51 6.04 8.57
N ASP A 173 -23.36 7.34 8.30
CA ASP A 173 -23.48 7.85 6.94
C ASP A 173 -22.34 7.32 6.06
N GLU A 174 -22.65 7.06 4.78
CA GLU A 174 -21.68 6.62 3.79
C GLU A 174 -20.69 7.74 3.50
N SER A 175 -19.40 7.46 3.64
CA SER A 175 -18.32 8.42 3.35
C SER A 175 -17.59 8.09 2.05
N LYS A 176 -17.22 6.83 1.85
CA LYS A 176 -16.43 6.40 0.69
C LYS A 176 -16.96 5.09 0.10
N VAL A 177 -16.83 4.97 -1.23
CA VAL A 177 -16.92 3.68 -1.93
C VAL A 177 -15.60 3.43 -2.63
N ILE A 178 -14.85 2.44 -2.15
CA ILE A 178 -13.53 2.09 -2.67
C ILE A 178 -13.62 0.80 -3.47
N TYR A 179 -13.24 0.84 -4.76
CA TYR A 179 -13.26 -0.34 -5.61
C TYR A 179 -12.01 -1.20 -5.42
N THR A 180 -12.24 -2.52 -5.22
CA THR A 180 -11.17 -3.51 -5.08
C THR A 180 -11.25 -4.53 -6.21
N SER A 181 -10.08 -5.04 -6.67
CA SER A 181 -10.05 -6.13 -7.64
C SER A 181 -10.62 -7.41 -7.01
N GLY A 182 -11.80 -7.80 -7.45
CA GLY A 182 -12.44 -9.04 -7.01
C GLY A 182 -11.79 -10.29 -7.63
N SER A 183 -11.88 -11.42 -6.94
CA SER A 183 -11.48 -12.73 -7.48
C SER A 183 -12.34 -13.20 -8.66
N SER A 184 -13.50 -12.58 -8.88
CA SER A 184 -14.52 -12.93 -9.89
C SER A 184 -14.45 -12.12 -11.20
N GLY A 185 -13.48 -11.20 -11.34
CA GLY A 185 -13.28 -10.42 -12.58
C GLY A 185 -13.60 -8.93 -12.44
N LEU A 186 -14.85 -8.52 -12.20
CA LEU A 186 -15.20 -7.11 -12.03
C LEU A 186 -14.89 -6.60 -10.61
N PRO A 187 -14.47 -5.33 -10.46
CA PRO A 187 -14.22 -4.74 -9.16
C PRO A 187 -15.47 -4.67 -8.29
N LYS A 188 -15.29 -4.82 -6.97
CA LYS A 188 -16.35 -4.67 -5.97
C LYS A 188 -16.21 -3.34 -5.25
N GLY A 189 -17.30 -2.64 -5.05
CA GLY A 189 -17.34 -1.39 -4.28
C GLY A 189 -17.48 -1.67 -2.78
N VAL A 190 -16.46 -1.36 -2.00
CA VAL A 190 -16.47 -1.46 -0.53
C VAL A 190 -17.07 -0.18 0.02
N VAL A 191 -18.18 -0.27 0.73
CA VAL A 191 -18.86 0.87 1.35
C VAL A 191 -18.30 1.10 2.74
N GLN A 192 -17.61 2.23 2.91
CA GLN A 192 -17.06 2.69 4.19
C GLN A 192 -17.89 3.84 4.73
N THR A 193 -18.30 3.76 5.99
CA THR A 193 -18.97 4.86 6.70
C THR A 193 -17.95 5.84 7.28
N HIS A 194 -18.42 7.00 7.70
CA HIS A 194 -17.59 7.95 8.45
C HIS A 194 -17.00 7.30 9.70
N GLY A 195 -17.82 6.56 10.45
CA GLY A 195 -17.41 5.86 11.67
C GLY A 195 -16.34 4.78 11.42
N ASN A 196 -16.40 4.07 10.27
CA ASN A 196 -15.37 3.08 9.94
C ASN A 196 -14.00 3.73 9.85
N ILE A 197 -13.88 4.83 9.12
CA ILE A 197 -12.62 5.52 8.90
C ILE A 197 -12.14 6.21 10.19
N VAL A 198 -13.04 6.90 10.93
CA VAL A 198 -12.72 7.52 12.23
C VAL A 198 -12.20 6.50 13.23
N SER A 199 -12.86 5.34 13.34
CA SER A 199 -12.42 4.27 14.22
C SER A 199 -11.01 3.78 13.88
N ASN A 200 -10.70 3.64 12.58
CA ASN A 200 -9.37 3.22 12.14
C ASN A 200 -8.31 4.29 12.44
N VAL A 201 -8.58 5.57 12.13
CA VAL A 201 -7.70 6.69 12.47
C VAL A 201 -7.38 6.72 13.97
N LYS A 202 -8.40 6.59 14.84
CA LYS A 202 -8.23 6.59 16.30
C LYS A 202 -7.45 5.38 16.81
N SER A 203 -7.70 4.19 16.27
CA SER A 203 -6.94 2.98 16.63
C SER A 203 -5.44 3.12 16.34
N VAL A 204 -5.10 3.81 15.24
CA VAL A 204 -3.70 4.10 14.93
C VAL A 204 -3.13 5.17 15.87
N TRP A 205 -3.94 6.15 16.30
CA TRP A 205 -3.52 7.16 17.29
C TRP A 205 -3.05 6.56 18.59
N ASP A 206 -3.79 5.59 19.10
CA ASP A 206 -3.53 4.99 20.40
C ASP A 206 -2.22 4.21 20.42
N VAL A 207 -1.77 3.73 19.25
CA VAL A 207 -0.58 2.87 19.15
C VAL A 207 0.65 3.57 18.57
N ILE A 208 0.50 4.64 17.78
CA ILE A 208 1.60 5.48 17.29
C ILE A 208 1.68 6.76 18.12
N ALA A 209 2.21 6.64 19.33
CA ALA A 209 2.39 7.77 20.26
C ALA A 209 3.61 8.64 19.90
N LEU A 210 3.61 9.26 18.73
CA LEU A 210 4.62 10.25 18.36
C LEU A 210 4.22 11.64 18.86
N LYS A 211 5.16 12.33 19.50
CA LYS A 211 4.91 13.59 20.25
C LYS A 211 5.15 14.87 19.45
N HIS A 212 5.46 14.78 18.15
CA HIS A 212 5.91 15.92 17.36
C HIS A 212 4.97 16.20 16.20
N ASP A 213 5.00 17.44 15.72
CA ASP A 213 4.37 17.86 14.48
C ASP A 213 5.20 17.30 13.32
N LEU A 214 4.75 16.22 12.71
CA LEU A 214 5.49 15.56 11.64
C LEU A 214 5.07 16.08 10.27
N ILE A 215 6.04 16.09 9.35
CA ILE A 215 5.80 16.25 7.94
C ILE A 215 5.67 14.84 7.34
N ILE A 216 4.45 14.50 6.94
CA ILE A 216 4.13 13.21 6.34
C ILE A 216 4.03 13.36 4.83
N PHE A 217 4.73 12.52 4.08
CA PHE A 217 4.63 12.51 2.63
C PHE A 217 3.57 11.51 2.18
N LYS A 218 2.57 12.00 1.46
CA LYS A 218 1.49 11.18 0.89
C LYS A 218 1.94 10.59 -0.45
N SER A 219 2.17 9.29 -0.47
CA SER A 219 2.57 8.54 -1.66
C SER A 219 1.51 7.55 -2.15
N ALA A 220 0.61 7.11 -1.27
CA ALA A 220 -0.43 6.17 -1.63
C ALA A 220 -1.53 6.84 -2.47
N PRO A 221 -1.98 6.19 -3.58
CA PRO A 221 -3.04 6.72 -4.43
C PRO A 221 -4.38 6.83 -3.69
N ASP A 222 -5.19 7.83 -4.05
CA ASP A 222 -6.49 8.14 -3.40
C ASP A 222 -7.55 7.06 -3.62
N TYR A 223 -7.48 6.31 -4.72
CA TYR A 223 -8.38 5.20 -5.00
C TYR A 223 -8.06 3.92 -4.21
N HIS A 224 -7.06 3.95 -3.33
CA HIS A 224 -6.80 2.92 -2.34
C HIS A 224 -7.11 3.44 -0.94
N THR A 225 -7.73 2.61 -0.11
CA THR A 225 -8.07 2.99 1.27
C THR A 225 -6.86 3.42 2.11
N LEU A 226 -5.65 2.95 1.76
CA LEU A 226 -4.41 3.39 2.36
C LEU A 226 -4.11 4.87 2.04
N GLY A 227 -4.46 5.35 0.83
CA GLY A 227 -4.39 6.76 0.45
C GLY A 227 -5.36 7.61 1.26
N ILE A 228 -6.54 7.10 1.55
CA ILE A 228 -7.53 7.74 2.42
C ILE A 228 -6.99 7.88 3.85
N LEU A 229 -6.48 6.80 4.44
CA LEU A 229 -5.85 6.87 5.77
C LEU A 229 -4.68 7.86 5.80
N ASN A 230 -3.89 7.92 4.73
CA ASN A 230 -2.75 8.83 4.60
C ASN A 230 -3.16 10.32 4.51
N ILE A 231 -4.45 10.61 4.30
CA ILE A 231 -5.04 11.95 4.39
C ILE A 231 -5.51 12.22 5.82
N TYR A 232 -6.44 11.40 6.31
CA TYR A 232 -7.17 11.71 7.54
C TYR A 232 -6.31 11.55 8.80
N TYR A 233 -5.41 10.59 8.84
CA TYR A 233 -4.57 10.35 10.01
C TYR A 233 -3.65 11.56 10.33
N PRO A 234 -2.83 12.09 9.39
CA PRO A 234 -2.00 13.25 9.67
C PRO A 234 -2.81 14.50 9.99
N LEU A 235 -3.87 14.78 9.21
CA LEU A 235 -4.68 15.96 9.42
C LEU A 235 -5.37 15.95 10.79
N ALA A 236 -5.90 14.81 11.21
CA ALA A 236 -6.53 14.69 12.51
C ALA A 236 -5.54 14.77 13.69
N LYS A 237 -4.24 14.57 13.44
CA LYS A 237 -3.16 14.75 14.43
C LYS A 237 -2.57 16.16 14.48
N GLY A 238 -3.03 17.08 13.65
CA GLY A 238 -2.43 18.41 13.53
C GLY A 238 -1.04 18.38 12.86
N TRP A 239 -0.73 17.34 12.08
CA TRP A 239 0.52 17.19 11.34
C TRP A 239 0.42 17.83 9.94
N SER A 240 1.58 18.03 9.31
CA SER A 240 1.65 18.55 7.96
C SER A 240 1.68 17.42 6.92
N LEU A 241 0.89 17.56 5.87
CA LEU A 241 0.80 16.62 4.77
C LEU A 241 1.42 17.20 3.51
N ASP A 242 2.47 16.56 3.00
CA ASP A 242 3.06 16.87 1.70
C ASP A 242 2.51 15.92 0.65
N MET A 243 2.10 16.45 -0.47
CA MET A 243 1.50 15.64 -1.53
C MET A 243 2.41 15.56 -2.76
N ALA A 244 2.53 14.36 -3.32
CA ALA A 244 3.09 14.19 -4.65
C ALA A 244 2.14 14.79 -5.69
N ARG A 245 2.70 15.40 -6.76
CA ARG A 245 1.91 15.94 -7.87
C ARG A 245 1.21 14.85 -8.69
N SER A 246 1.79 13.66 -8.71
CA SER A 246 1.20 12.45 -9.30
C SER A 246 1.94 11.20 -8.81
N PRO A 247 1.35 9.99 -8.94
CA PRO A 247 2.01 8.74 -8.56
C PRO A 247 3.36 8.51 -9.26
N ASP A 248 3.49 8.93 -10.52
CA ASP A 248 4.73 8.79 -11.29
C ASP A 248 5.85 9.74 -10.84
N ARG A 249 5.51 10.79 -10.07
CA ARG A 249 6.44 11.81 -9.58
C ARG A 249 6.84 11.67 -8.12
N VAL A 250 6.35 10.67 -7.42
CA VAL A 250 6.63 10.42 -5.99
C VAL A 250 8.13 10.51 -5.68
N LEU A 251 8.99 9.82 -6.44
CA LEU A 251 10.45 9.81 -6.20
C LEU A 251 11.14 11.15 -6.51
N SER A 252 10.58 11.95 -7.40
CA SER A 252 11.11 13.30 -7.67
C SER A 252 10.65 14.30 -6.62
N ASP A 253 9.42 14.18 -6.16
CA ASP A 253 8.79 15.16 -5.30
C ASP A 253 9.20 14.98 -3.83
N ILE A 254 9.40 13.74 -3.37
CA ILE A 254 9.82 13.45 -1.99
C ILE A 254 11.17 14.09 -1.62
N ARG A 255 12.06 14.29 -2.60
CA ARG A 255 13.35 14.96 -2.37
C ARG A 255 13.18 16.43 -1.97
N HIS A 256 12.14 17.10 -2.51
CA HIS A 256 11.85 18.50 -2.20
C HIS A 256 11.04 18.62 -0.90
N SER A 257 10.34 17.56 -0.51
CA SER A 257 9.56 17.51 0.73
C SER A 257 10.45 17.40 1.96
N GLU A 258 11.52 16.59 1.89
CA GLU A 258 12.33 16.20 3.05
C GLU A 258 11.45 15.74 4.23
N PRO A 259 10.59 14.74 4.03
CA PRO A 259 9.61 14.36 5.04
C PRO A 259 10.26 13.69 6.25
N GLU A 260 9.56 13.74 7.37
CA GLU A 260 9.93 13.02 8.59
C GLU A 260 9.29 11.63 8.63
N GLY A 261 8.18 11.45 7.93
CA GLY A 261 7.55 10.14 7.79
C GLY A 261 6.85 9.96 6.45
N PHE A 262 6.77 8.73 5.98
CA PHE A 262 5.87 8.38 4.90
C PHE A 262 5.42 6.93 4.95
N LEU A 263 4.25 6.72 4.35
CA LEU A 263 3.66 5.42 4.17
C LEU A 263 4.11 4.85 2.83
N THR A 264 4.62 3.62 2.82
CA THR A 264 5.26 3.05 1.64
C THR A 264 4.92 1.57 1.44
N VAL A 265 5.34 1.04 0.31
CA VAL A 265 5.25 -0.39 0.00
C VAL A 265 6.64 -1.04 0.12
N PRO A 266 6.73 -2.36 0.36
CA PRO A 266 8.00 -3.06 0.55
C PRO A 266 9.03 -2.81 -0.54
N LEU A 267 8.60 -2.70 -1.79
CA LEU A 267 9.48 -2.48 -2.95
C LEU A 267 10.48 -1.30 -2.78
N VAL A 268 10.08 -0.25 -2.04
CA VAL A 268 10.97 0.90 -1.78
C VAL A 268 12.09 0.51 -0.82
N LEU A 269 11.75 -0.22 0.25
CA LEU A 269 12.73 -0.72 1.22
C LEU A 269 13.69 -1.70 0.55
N ASP A 270 13.14 -2.63 -0.24
CA ASP A 270 13.89 -3.68 -0.93
C ASP A 270 14.90 -3.09 -1.92
N LYS A 271 14.51 -2.03 -2.66
CA LYS A 271 15.45 -1.31 -3.54
C LYS A 271 16.61 -0.65 -2.78
N VAL A 272 16.32 -0.02 -1.63
CA VAL A 272 17.35 0.62 -0.83
C VAL A 272 18.29 -0.42 -0.22
N TYR A 273 17.73 -1.43 0.46
CA TYR A 273 18.49 -2.49 1.09
C TYR A 273 19.23 -3.35 0.08
N GLY A 274 18.59 -3.70 -1.05
CA GLY A 274 19.19 -4.48 -2.13
C GLY A 274 20.44 -3.84 -2.70
N ASN A 275 20.50 -2.52 -2.84
CA ASN A 275 21.72 -1.83 -3.27
C ASN A 275 22.88 -2.00 -2.27
N VAL A 276 22.59 -1.94 -0.97
CA VAL A 276 23.61 -2.18 0.08
C VAL A 276 24.04 -3.65 0.07
N ARG A 277 23.09 -4.58 -0.05
CA ARG A 277 23.35 -6.02 -0.15
C ARG A 277 24.26 -6.34 -1.35
N LYS A 278 24.02 -5.75 -2.52
CA LYS A 278 24.89 -5.88 -3.69
C LYS A 278 26.32 -5.40 -3.44
N GLU A 279 26.50 -4.25 -2.79
CA GLU A 279 27.85 -3.75 -2.44
C GLU A 279 28.56 -4.73 -1.47
N ILE A 280 27.83 -5.41 -0.59
CA ILE A 280 28.37 -6.46 0.31
C ILE A 280 28.75 -7.71 -0.48
N GLU A 281 27.86 -8.20 -1.35
CA GLU A 281 28.01 -9.42 -2.15
C GLU A 281 29.10 -9.30 -3.21
N ALA A 282 29.32 -8.11 -3.77
CA ALA A 282 30.44 -7.84 -4.68
C ALA A 282 31.81 -8.12 -4.06
N GLY A 283 31.89 -8.30 -2.75
CA GLY A 283 33.09 -8.72 -2.05
C GLY A 283 34.21 -7.68 -2.03
N GLY A 284 35.46 -8.14 -2.08
CA GLY A 284 36.62 -7.26 -1.96
C GLY A 284 36.74 -6.59 -0.58
N THR A 285 37.67 -5.65 -0.46
CA THR A 285 37.90 -4.92 0.81
C THR A 285 36.70 -4.05 1.20
N ARG A 286 36.02 -3.44 0.23
CA ARG A 286 34.88 -2.56 0.46
C ARG A 286 33.64 -3.32 0.94
N GLY A 287 33.28 -4.42 0.27
CA GLY A 287 32.12 -5.25 0.67
C GLY A 287 32.30 -5.86 2.05
N LYS A 288 33.51 -6.37 2.37
CA LYS A 288 33.84 -6.87 3.70
C LYS A 288 33.73 -5.79 4.78
N LEU A 289 34.14 -4.55 4.47
CA LEU A 289 34.05 -3.42 5.38
C LEU A 289 32.60 -3.03 5.66
N ILE A 290 31.77 -2.90 4.62
CA ILE A 290 30.34 -2.60 4.75
C ILE A 290 29.65 -3.69 5.56
N SER A 291 29.88 -4.97 5.25
CA SER A 291 29.31 -6.11 5.98
C SER A 291 29.66 -6.07 7.47
N ARG A 292 30.91 -5.81 7.81
CA ARG A 292 31.36 -5.70 9.21
C ARG A 292 30.71 -4.51 9.93
N ALA A 293 30.64 -3.35 9.28
CA ALA A 293 30.05 -2.13 9.82
C ALA A 293 28.54 -2.32 10.12
N VAL A 294 27.81 -2.87 9.14
CA VAL A 294 26.36 -3.15 9.24
C VAL A 294 26.10 -4.14 10.39
N ARG A 295 26.79 -5.28 10.41
CA ARG A 295 26.63 -6.29 11.47
C ARG A 295 26.98 -5.76 12.86
N ALA A 296 28.05 -4.98 12.99
CA ALA A 296 28.43 -4.37 14.27
C ALA A 296 27.35 -3.41 14.76
N LYS A 297 26.84 -2.52 13.87
CA LYS A 297 25.77 -1.57 14.22
C LYS A 297 24.48 -2.30 14.62
N GLN A 298 24.07 -3.35 13.87
CA GLN A 298 22.90 -4.15 14.20
C GLN A 298 23.01 -4.81 15.58
N LYS A 299 24.17 -5.43 15.91
CA LYS A 299 24.39 -6.03 17.24
C LYS A 299 24.35 -5.00 18.36
N ILE A 300 24.94 -3.82 18.13
CA ILE A 300 24.92 -2.71 19.08
C ILE A 300 23.48 -2.23 19.30
N ALA A 301 22.72 -2.01 18.24
CA ALA A 301 21.33 -1.55 18.31
C ALA A 301 20.44 -2.53 19.10
N ARG A 302 20.69 -3.84 18.99
CA ARG A 302 19.97 -4.89 19.70
C ARG A 302 20.49 -5.20 21.12
N GLY A 303 21.44 -4.40 21.62
CA GLY A 303 22.04 -4.63 22.96
C GLY A 303 22.94 -5.88 23.07
N LYS A 304 23.32 -6.48 21.91
CA LYS A 304 24.17 -7.69 21.82
C LYS A 304 25.59 -7.38 21.34
N GLY A 305 25.95 -6.08 21.28
CA GLY A 305 27.27 -5.65 20.80
C GLY A 305 28.40 -6.00 21.78
N SER A 306 29.44 -6.66 21.30
CA SER A 306 30.68 -6.91 22.00
C SER A 306 31.59 -5.66 21.94
N ILE A 307 32.64 -5.64 22.78
CA ILE A 307 33.68 -4.58 22.72
C ILE A 307 34.29 -4.49 21.32
N ALA A 308 34.50 -5.64 20.66
CA ALA A 308 35.00 -5.69 19.29
C ALA A 308 34.02 -5.04 18.29
N ASP A 309 32.71 -5.25 18.43
CA ASP A 309 31.69 -4.61 17.58
C ASP A 309 31.69 -3.09 17.77
N TRP A 310 31.82 -2.61 19.03
CA TRP A 310 31.96 -1.18 19.33
C TRP A 310 33.22 -0.56 18.72
N LEU A 311 34.37 -1.26 18.78
CA LEU A 311 35.60 -0.81 18.16
C LEU A 311 35.51 -0.74 16.63
N VAL A 312 34.93 -1.77 16.00
CA VAL A 312 34.68 -1.80 14.53
C VAL A 312 33.78 -0.65 14.12
N TYR A 313 32.67 -0.45 14.82
CA TYR A 313 31.73 0.63 14.51
C TYR A 313 32.34 2.01 14.78
N GLY A 314 33.01 2.21 15.89
CA GLY A 314 33.62 3.49 16.29
C GLY A 314 34.78 3.92 15.38
N SER A 315 35.55 2.99 14.80
CA SER A 315 36.68 3.29 13.92
C SER A 315 36.23 3.66 12.48
N VAL A 316 35.76 2.70 11.75
CA VAL A 316 35.41 2.87 10.31
C VAL A 316 33.92 2.70 10.05
N GLY A 317 33.24 1.91 10.88
CA GLY A 317 31.84 1.55 10.71
C GLY A 317 30.91 2.75 10.70
N LYS A 318 31.11 3.73 11.58
CA LYS A 318 30.32 4.97 11.64
C LYS A 318 30.40 5.76 10.32
N LYS A 319 31.61 5.85 9.71
CA LYS A 319 31.79 6.52 8.42
C LYS A 319 31.04 5.81 7.30
N VAL A 320 31.08 4.48 7.28
CA VAL A 320 30.37 3.66 6.30
C VAL A 320 28.86 3.83 6.43
N VAL A 321 28.32 3.72 7.66
CA VAL A 321 26.89 3.91 7.91
C VAL A 321 26.43 5.32 7.54
N ASN A 322 27.22 6.35 7.86
CA ASN A 322 26.91 7.73 7.48
C ASN A 322 26.90 7.93 5.96
N GLN A 323 27.81 7.32 5.22
CA GLN A 323 27.78 7.36 3.74
C GLN A 323 26.50 6.71 3.16
N ILE A 324 26.02 5.63 3.79
CA ILE A 324 24.74 5.00 3.38
C ILE A 324 23.57 5.95 3.68
N LYS A 325 23.55 6.56 4.88
CA LYS A 325 22.54 7.56 5.25
C LYS A 325 22.53 8.78 4.32
N GLU A 326 23.70 9.30 3.96
CA GLU A 326 23.84 10.40 2.99
C GLU A 326 23.29 10.03 1.61
N LYS A 327 23.59 8.83 1.11
CA LYS A 327 23.02 8.33 -0.15
C LYS A 327 21.48 8.20 -0.09
N LEU A 328 20.93 7.78 1.05
CA LEU A 328 19.48 7.74 1.24
C LEU A 328 18.91 9.16 1.29
N ALA A 329 19.55 10.06 2.04
CA ALA A 329 19.13 11.45 2.18
C ALA A 329 19.04 12.18 0.84
N THR A 330 19.94 11.89 -0.11
CA THR A 330 19.85 12.46 -1.48
C THR A 330 18.64 11.99 -2.28
N ARG A 331 17.95 10.94 -1.83
CA ARG A 331 16.79 10.35 -2.51
C ARG A 331 15.46 10.70 -1.87
N VAL A 332 15.41 10.75 -0.55
CA VAL A 332 14.16 10.91 0.22
C VAL A 332 14.20 12.10 1.20
N GLY A 333 15.28 12.89 1.18
CA GLY A 333 15.54 13.92 2.21
C GLY A 333 16.25 13.34 3.44
N GLY A 334 16.90 14.22 4.21
CA GLY A 334 17.74 13.83 5.36
C GLY A 334 16.99 13.73 6.70
N ARG A 335 15.68 13.94 6.74
CA ARG A 335 14.89 14.07 7.96
C ARG A 335 14.03 12.85 8.29
N LEU A 336 14.09 11.80 7.45
CA LEU A 336 13.23 10.63 7.59
C LEU A 336 13.47 9.89 8.91
N GLN A 337 12.42 9.73 9.71
CA GLN A 337 12.42 9.08 11.03
C GLN A 337 11.44 7.91 11.10
N LEU A 338 10.36 7.95 10.29
CA LEU A 338 9.26 7.00 10.33
C LEU A 338 8.91 6.47 8.95
N LEU A 339 8.81 5.15 8.82
CA LEU A 339 8.22 4.45 7.69
C LEU A 339 7.10 3.56 8.18
N ILE A 340 5.94 3.63 7.53
CA ILE A 340 4.87 2.64 7.68
C ILE A 340 4.82 1.85 6.39
N VAL A 341 5.06 0.55 6.48
CA VAL A 341 5.15 -0.36 5.34
C VAL A 341 3.92 -1.23 5.30
N GLY A 342 3.18 -1.17 4.21
CA GLY A 342 1.93 -1.91 4.07
C GLY A 342 1.68 -2.41 2.65
N ALA A 343 0.49 -2.95 2.43
CA ALA A 343 0.00 -3.49 1.16
C ALA A 343 0.65 -4.80 0.66
N ALA A 344 1.82 -5.19 1.18
CA ALA A 344 2.45 -6.48 0.97
C ALA A 344 3.41 -6.77 2.14
N LYS A 345 3.81 -8.03 2.30
CA LYS A 345 4.75 -8.43 3.35
C LYS A 345 6.15 -7.88 3.04
N ALA A 346 6.77 -7.21 4.00
CA ALA A 346 8.11 -6.67 3.88
C ALA A 346 9.20 -7.74 4.13
N ASP A 347 10.40 -7.54 3.56
CA ASP A 347 11.55 -8.35 3.92
C ASP A 347 12.03 -7.99 5.34
N PRO A 348 12.03 -8.96 6.28
CA PRO A 348 12.49 -8.72 7.65
C PRO A 348 13.90 -8.15 7.74
N GLU A 349 14.81 -8.56 6.85
CA GLU A 349 16.19 -8.06 6.84
C GLU A 349 16.25 -6.59 6.41
N ALA A 350 15.39 -6.18 5.46
CA ALA A 350 15.27 -4.78 5.06
C ALA A 350 14.72 -3.92 6.20
N LEU A 351 13.67 -4.38 6.89
CA LEU A 351 13.11 -3.68 8.06
C LEU A 351 14.17 -3.51 9.16
N ASP A 352 14.84 -4.60 9.53
CA ASP A 352 15.93 -4.59 10.52
C ASP A 352 17.07 -3.63 10.12
N PHE A 353 17.39 -3.57 8.82
CA PHE A 353 18.41 -2.66 8.32
C PHE A 353 18.00 -1.19 8.50
N PHE A 354 16.76 -0.83 8.18
CA PHE A 354 16.28 0.54 8.39
C PHE A 354 16.27 0.92 9.86
N GLN A 355 15.84 0.03 10.74
CA GLN A 355 15.77 0.30 12.18
C GLN A 355 17.14 0.28 12.86
N ASP A 356 17.89 -0.81 12.71
CA ASP A 356 19.11 -1.05 13.47
C ASP A 356 20.32 -0.27 12.91
N VAL A 357 20.35 -0.02 11.60
CA VAL A 357 21.50 0.59 10.92
C VAL A 357 21.27 2.05 10.57
N LEU A 358 20.10 2.37 10.01
CA LEU A 358 19.78 3.73 9.58
C LEU A 358 19.15 4.58 10.69
N ASP A 359 18.76 3.97 11.81
CA ASP A 359 18.03 4.61 12.92
C ASP A 359 16.69 5.23 12.44
N ILE A 360 16.03 4.59 11.46
CA ILE A 360 14.71 4.96 10.93
C ILE A 360 13.70 3.93 11.44
N THR A 361 12.71 4.37 12.19
CA THR A 361 11.63 3.51 12.66
C THR A 361 10.82 3.00 11.46
N ALA A 362 10.75 1.69 11.26
CA ALA A 362 10.01 1.07 10.17
C ALA A 362 8.98 0.09 10.73
N PHE A 363 7.69 0.40 10.58
CA PHE A 363 6.59 -0.42 11.05
C PHE A 363 5.96 -1.18 9.88
N GLU A 364 5.87 -2.50 9.99
CA GLU A 364 5.03 -3.30 9.11
C GLU A 364 3.61 -3.33 9.67
N GLY A 365 2.62 -3.11 8.78
CA GLY A 365 1.21 -3.21 9.10
C GLY A 365 0.46 -4.06 8.08
N TYR A 366 -0.69 -4.59 8.51
CA TYR A 366 -1.58 -5.38 7.69
C TYR A 366 -2.98 -4.79 7.71
N GLY A 367 -3.64 -4.86 6.57
CA GLY A 367 -5.01 -4.41 6.45
C GLY A 367 -5.64 -4.70 5.09
N THR A 368 -6.94 -4.48 5.02
CA THR A 368 -7.77 -4.67 3.83
C THR A 368 -8.68 -3.46 3.64
N THR A 369 -9.16 -3.26 2.43
CA THR A 369 -10.11 -2.16 2.15
C THR A 369 -11.37 -2.28 3.01
N GLU A 370 -11.80 -3.50 3.28
CA GLU A 370 -12.95 -3.83 4.10
C GLU A 370 -12.80 -3.46 5.58
N CYS A 371 -11.57 -3.09 6.01
CA CYS A 371 -11.26 -2.68 7.39
C CYS A 371 -10.70 -1.24 7.51
N SER A 372 -10.81 -0.41 6.50
CA SER A 372 -10.64 1.06 6.48
C SER A 372 -9.25 1.64 6.84
N PRO A 373 -8.09 1.09 6.53
CA PRO A 373 -7.74 -0.27 6.14
C PRO A 373 -7.12 -1.13 7.24
N LEU A 374 -6.49 -0.53 8.30
CA LEU A 374 -5.55 -1.22 9.19
C LEU A 374 -6.25 -2.17 10.16
N ILE A 375 -5.77 -3.40 10.19
CA ILE A 375 -6.17 -4.47 11.10
C ILE A 375 -5.11 -4.67 12.17
N ALA A 376 -3.84 -4.66 11.79
CA ALA A 376 -2.71 -4.88 12.70
C ALA A 376 -1.54 -3.97 12.35
N LEU A 377 -0.72 -3.62 13.35
CA LEU A 377 0.43 -2.74 13.19
C LEU A 377 1.51 -3.06 14.23
N ASN A 378 2.77 -3.09 13.81
CA ASN A 378 3.91 -2.97 14.69
C ASN A 378 4.02 -1.52 15.19
N THR A 379 4.47 -1.31 16.43
CA THR A 379 4.50 0.01 17.08
C THR A 379 5.77 0.21 17.92
N LEU A 380 6.04 1.43 18.34
CA LEU A 380 7.14 1.73 19.26
C LEU A 380 7.04 0.97 20.59
N ALA A 381 5.81 0.73 21.08
CA ALA A 381 5.57 0.03 22.34
C ALA A 381 5.74 -1.49 22.23
N GLY A 382 5.77 -2.03 21.01
CA GLY A 382 5.98 -3.46 20.77
C GLY A 382 6.04 -3.74 19.28
N GLN A 383 7.20 -4.24 18.84
CA GLN A 383 7.38 -4.69 17.49
C GLN A 383 8.11 -6.03 17.46
N LYS A 384 7.79 -6.83 16.45
CA LYS A 384 8.41 -8.12 16.22
C LYS A 384 8.61 -8.31 14.73
N THR A 385 9.86 -8.27 14.30
CA THR A 385 10.22 -8.44 12.89
C THR A 385 9.69 -9.76 12.33
N GLY A 386 9.13 -9.74 11.13
CA GLY A 386 8.50 -10.89 10.49
C GLY A 386 7.03 -11.09 10.84
N THR A 387 6.47 -10.23 11.71
CA THR A 387 5.04 -10.15 12.01
C THR A 387 4.46 -8.85 11.48
N VAL A 388 3.15 -8.82 11.29
CA VAL A 388 2.43 -7.59 10.92
C VAL A 388 2.03 -6.74 12.15
N GLY A 389 2.53 -7.10 13.33
CA GLY A 389 2.23 -6.42 14.57
C GLY A 389 1.03 -7.01 15.32
N ARG A 390 0.56 -6.23 16.30
CA ARG A 390 -0.62 -6.58 17.11
C ARG A 390 -1.89 -6.07 16.44
N PRO A 391 -3.03 -6.78 16.62
CA PRO A 391 -4.31 -6.30 16.12
C PRO A 391 -4.70 -4.97 16.77
N LEU A 392 -5.36 -4.10 15.99
CA LEU A 392 -5.91 -2.83 16.46
C LEU A 392 -7.35 -2.97 16.97
N GLN A 393 -7.99 -4.07 16.62
CA GLN A 393 -9.37 -4.42 16.96
C GLN A 393 -9.42 -5.90 17.36
N GLU A 394 -10.58 -6.36 17.78
CA GLU A 394 -10.78 -7.75 18.14
C GLU A 394 -10.62 -8.68 16.94
N VAL A 395 -9.85 -9.74 17.12
CA VAL A 395 -9.56 -10.74 16.07
C VAL A 395 -9.73 -12.17 16.61
N ARG A 396 -10.05 -13.09 15.70
CA ARG A 396 -9.96 -14.52 15.95
C ARG A 396 -9.38 -15.25 14.75
N LEU A 397 -8.67 -16.33 15.01
CA LEU A 397 -8.18 -17.25 13.98
C LEU A 397 -9.10 -18.47 13.95
N VAL A 398 -9.71 -18.73 12.79
CA VAL A 398 -10.67 -19.81 12.61
C VAL A 398 -10.07 -20.86 11.68
N SER A 399 -9.96 -22.10 12.17
CA SER A 399 -9.47 -23.23 11.37
C SER A 399 -10.46 -23.64 10.27
N GLU A 400 -10.04 -24.48 9.34
CA GLU A 400 -10.93 -25.07 8.33
C GLU A 400 -12.12 -25.83 8.93
N SER A 401 -11.96 -26.43 10.13
CA SER A 401 -13.04 -27.09 10.86
C SER A 401 -14.03 -26.14 11.56
N GLY A 402 -13.78 -24.83 11.51
CA GLY A 402 -14.58 -23.82 12.20
C GLY A 402 -14.22 -23.61 13.67
N GLU A 403 -13.14 -24.25 14.17
CA GLU A 403 -12.65 -24.03 15.54
C GLU A 403 -11.88 -22.71 15.65
N VAL A 404 -12.10 -21.96 16.74
CA VAL A 404 -11.30 -20.77 17.08
C VAL A 404 -9.99 -21.22 17.70
N VAL A 405 -8.92 -21.15 16.94
CA VAL A 405 -7.57 -21.61 17.34
C VAL A 405 -6.70 -20.50 17.93
N GLY A 406 -7.03 -19.24 17.74
CA GLY A 406 -6.36 -18.07 18.30
C GLY A 406 -7.33 -16.92 18.50
N TYR A 407 -7.05 -16.02 19.46
CA TYR A 407 -7.92 -14.89 19.80
C TYR A 407 -7.10 -13.71 20.30
N GLY A 408 -7.50 -12.50 19.93
CA GLY A 408 -6.88 -11.26 20.37
C GLY A 408 -7.87 -10.13 20.53
N GLU A 409 -7.88 -9.50 21.71
CA GLU A 409 -8.69 -8.33 22.04
C GLU A 409 -7.82 -7.23 22.65
N PRO A 410 -7.40 -6.23 21.83
CA PRO A 410 -6.50 -5.17 22.27
C PRO A 410 -7.05 -4.32 23.43
N ALA A 411 -8.36 -4.06 23.46
CA ALA A 411 -8.99 -3.23 24.47
C ALA A 411 -8.81 -3.80 25.89
N THR A 412 -8.90 -5.12 26.03
CA THR A 412 -8.68 -5.84 27.30
C THR A 412 -7.25 -6.37 27.45
N LYS A 413 -6.41 -6.20 26.43
CA LYS A 413 -5.07 -6.80 26.32
C LYS A 413 -5.08 -8.32 26.50
N THR A 414 -6.15 -8.97 26.05
CA THR A 414 -6.33 -10.41 26.13
C THR A 414 -5.86 -11.05 24.84
N PHE A 415 -4.83 -11.89 24.91
CA PHE A 415 -4.31 -12.65 23.77
C PHE A 415 -4.21 -14.12 24.14
N ARG A 416 -4.65 -14.98 23.22
CA ARG A 416 -4.49 -16.43 23.27
C ARG A 416 -3.87 -16.87 21.93
N GLY A 417 -2.60 -17.22 21.98
CA GLY A 417 -1.86 -17.65 20.82
C GLY A 417 -2.45 -18.91 20.18
N SER A 418 -2.21 -19.07 18.90
CA SER A 418 -2.63 -20.24 18.12
C SER A 418 -1.65 -21.42 18.20
N GLY A 419 -0.49 -21.24 18.87
CA GLY A 419 0.61 -22.20 18.83
C GLY A 419 1.11 -22.38 17.39
N GLU A 420 1.23 -23.64 16.94
CA GLU A 420 1.58 -23.97 15.56
C GLU A 420 0.37 -23.97 14.60
N LYS A 421 -0.85 -23.80 15.12
CA LYS A 421 -2.07 -23.80 14.31
C LYS A 421 -2.19 -22.52 13.49
N ILE A 422 -2.62 -22.69 12.24
CA ILE A 422 -2.95 -21.60 11.31
C ILE A 422 -4.45 -21.52 11.17
N GLY A 423 -5.00 -20.30 11.10
CA GLY A 423 -6.42 -20.09 10.88
C GLY A 423 -6.69 -18.87 10.01
N GLU A 424 -7.90 -18.82 9.42
CA GLU A 424 -8.40 -17.62 8.74
C GLU A 424 -8.56 -16.51 9.77
N LEU A 425 -7.99 -15.33 9.49
CA LEU A 425 -8.18 -14.16 10.33
C LEU A 425 -9.58 -13.59 10.14
N TRP A 426 -10.33 -13.54 11.23
CA TRP A 426 -11.62 -12.88 11.30
C TRP A 426 -11.51 -11.65 12.21
N VAL A 427 -12.14 -10.56 11.81
CA VAL A 427 -12.01 -9.24 12.47
C VAL A 427 -13.37 -8.72 12.86
N HIS A 428 -13.47 -8.18 14.08
CA HIS A 428 -14.65 -7.49 14.58
C HIS A 428 -14.27 -6.09 15.09
N GLY A 429 -15.06 -5.09 14.71
CA GLY A 429 -14.88 -3.72 15.20
C GLY A 429 -15.52 -2.68 14.30
N SER A 430 -15.55 -1.45 14.80
CA SER A 430 -16.21 -0.32 14.12
C SER A 430 -15.53 0.09 12.81
N HIS A 431 -14.30 -0.37 12.54
CA HIS A 431 -13.59 -0.08 11.30
C HIS A 431 -13.95 -1.05 10.15
N VAL A 432 -14.75 -2.09 10.42
CA VAL A 432 -15.22 -3.02 9.39
C VAL A 432 -16.26 -2.33 8.51
N MET A 433 -16.14 -2.48 7.20
CA MET A 433 -17.06 -1.93 6.20
C MET A 433 -18.52 -2.22 6.51
N ARG A 434 -19.41 -1.38 5.97
CA ARG A 434 -20.84 -1.64 6.06
C ARG A 434 -21.27 -2.82 5.20
N GLU A 435 -20.84 -2.84 3.91
CA GLU A 435 -21.25 -3.84 2.91
C GLU A 435 -20.41 -3.72 1.63
N TYR A 436 -20.53 -4.69 0.73
CA TYR A 436 -20.22 -4.50 -0.68
C TYR A 436 -21.42 -3.87 -1.39
N LEU A 437 -21.18 -2.77 -2.09
CA LEU A 437 -22.21 -2.02 -2.81
C LEU A 437 -22.98 -2.92 -3.77
N LYS A 438 -24.31 -2.95 -3.67
CA LYS A 438 -25.22 -3.73 -4.54
C LYS A 438 -24.86 -5.23 -4.66
N ASP A 439 -24.13 -5.79 -3.70
CA ASP A 439 -23.74 -7.20 -3.70
C ASP A 439 -24.04 -7.84 -2.32
N PRO A 440 -25.32 -8.09 -2.00
CA PRO A 440 -25.71 -8.66 -0.72
C PRO A 440 -25.20 -10.10 -0.52
N ASP A 441 -25.08 -10.87 -1.61
CA ASP A 441 -24.60 -12.25 -1.54
C ASP A 441 -23.14 -12.32 -1.13
N GLN A 442 -22.29 -11.46 -1.70
CA GLN A 442 -20.89 -11.37 -1.32
C GLN A 442 -20.74 -10.78 0.08
N THR A 443 -21.58 -9.80 0.42
CA THR A 443 -21.61 -9.22 1.78
C THR A 443 -21.90 -10.30 2.81
N ALA A 444 -22.93 -11.12 2.62
CA ALA A 444 -23.30 -12.21 3.52
C ALA A 444 -22.25 -13.33 3.62
N LYS A 445 -21.47 -13.57 2.54
CA LYS A 445 -20.34 -14.54 2.57
C LYS A 445 -19.15 -14.03 3.37
N THR A 446 -18.98 -12.70 3.40
CA THR A 446 -17.78 -12.05 3.95
C THR A 446 -18.02 -11.50 5.36
N LEU A 447 -19.21 -10.96 5.62
CA LEU A 447 -19.64 -10.50 6.95
C LEU A 447 -20.57 -11.55 7.54
N VAL A 448 -20.10 -12.24 8.56
CA VAL A 448 -20.84 -13.35 9.19
C VAL A 448 -21.13 -13.04 10.65
N ASP A 449 -22.35 -13.33 11.08
CA ASP A 449 -22.73 -13.21 12.48
C ASP A 449 -22.46 -14.54 13.21
N ASP A 450 -21.87 -14.45 14.42
CA ASP A 450 -21.71 -15.64 15.27
C ASP A 450 -22.98 -15.92 16.06
N LYS A 451 -22.93 -16.97 16.89
CA LYS A 451 -24.09 -17.40 17.71
C LYS A 451 -24.56 -16.37 18.74
N GLU A 452 -23.70 -15.40 19.05
CA GLU A 452 -23.96 -14.31 19.98
C GLU A 452 -24.48 -13.04 19.27
N GLY A 453 -24.60 -13.10 17.92
CA GLY A 453 -25.04 -11.99 17.08
C GLY A 453 -23.92 -10.97 16.80
N LYS A 454 -22.68 -11.32 17.08
CA LYS A 454 -21.51 -10.48 16.83
C LYS A 454 -21.05 -10.66 15.39
N ARG A 455 -20.95 -9.55 14.65
CA ARG A 455 -20.57 -9.54 13.23
C ARG A 455 -19.06 -9.59 13.06
N TRP A 456 -18.60 -10.51 12.23
CA TRP A 456 -17.19 -10.74 11.89
C TRP A 456 -16.95 -10.59 10.41
N TYR A 457 -15.87 -9.89 10.07
CA TYR A 457 -15.34 -9.84 8.71
C TYR A 457 -14.33 -10.98 8.50
N ARG A 458 -14.57 -11.80 7.50
CA ARG A 458 -13.70 -12.88 7.04
C ARG A 458 -12.71 -12.33 6.05
N THR A 459 -11.42 -12.31 6.38
CA THR A 459 -10.40 -11.70 5.52
C THR A 459 -10.01 -12.56 4.32
N GLY A 460 -10.19 -13.88 4.39
CA GLY A 460 -9.65 -14.84 3.44
C GLY A 460 -8.13 -15.01 3.55
N ASP A 461 -7.49 -14.38 4.52
CA ASP A 461 -6.06 -14.44 4.77
C ASP A 461 -5.77 -15.33 6.00
N LEU A 462 -4.73 -16.14 5.91
CA LEU A 462 -4.30 -17.08 6.94
C LEU A 462 -3.22 -16.48 7.83
N PHE A 463 -3.36 -16.70 9.12
CA PHE A 463 -2.45 -16.20 10.15
C PHE A 463 -2.15 -17.22 11.24
N SER A 464 -1.03 -17.04 11.91
CA SER A 464 -0.77 -17.52 13.26
C SER A 464 -0.69 -16.35 14.23
N LEU A 465 -1.02 -16.57 15.51
CA LEU A 465 -0.99 -15.59 16.58
C LEU A 465 -0.13 -16.13 17.70
N ASP A 466 0.81 -15.36 18.20
CA ASP A 466 1.58 -15.75 19.39
C ASP A 466 0.92 -15.27 20.70
N ASP A 467 1.45 -15.73 21.84
CA ASP A 467 0.90 -15.41 23.16
C ASP A 467 1.14 -13.94 23.56
N GLU A 468 2.01 -13.23 22.85
CA GLU A 468 2.22 -11.80 23.01
C GLU A 468 1.25 -10.96 22.15
N GLY A 469 0.45 -11.61 21.31
CA GLY A 469 -0.55 -10.98 20.43
C GLY A 469 -0.01 -10.55 19.07
N PHE A 470 1.17 -11.01 18.64
CA PHE A 470 1.69 -10.69 17.32
C PHE A 470 1.15 -11.64 16.26
N LEU A 471 0.63 -11.04 15.18
CA LEU A 471 0.08 -11.74 14.02
C LEU A 471 1.18 -11.97 12.97
N THR A 472 1.31 -13.23 12.53
CA THR A 472 2.20 -13.61 11.42
C THR A 472 1.37 -14.07 10.23
N PHE A 473 1.52 -13.38 9.10
CA PHE A 473 0.85 -13.72 7.84
C PHE A 473 1.38 -15.05 7.28
N GLN A 474 0.46 -15.95 6.96
CA GLN A 474 0.73 -17.30 6.48
C GLN A 474 0.23 -17.58 5.05
N GLY A 475 -0.32 -16.57 4.36
CA GLY A 475 -0.80 -16.67 2.97
C GLY A 475 -2.30 -16.47 2.83
N ARG A 476 -2.82 -16.66 1.60
CA ARG A 476 -4.24 -16.52 1.28
C ARG A 476 -4.91 -17.87 1.04
N ILE A 477 -6.12 -18.04 1.53
CA ILE A 477 -6.92 -19.26 1.30
C ILE A 477 -7.05 -19.57 -0.20
N GLY A 478 -7.29 -18.55 -1.03
CA GLY A 478 -7.48 -18.72 -2.48
C GLY A 478 -6.18 -18.86 -3.30
N ARG A 479 -5.00 -18.78 -2.66
CA ARG A 479 -3.70 -18.88 -3.31
C ARG A 479 -2.95 -20.18 -2.99
N GLN A 480 -3.18 -20.75 -1.81
CA GLN A 480 -2.57 -22.03 -1.44
C GLN A 480 -3.11 -23.16 -2.30
N PHE A 481 -2.26 -24.09 -2.66
CA PHE A 481 -2.63 -25.29 -3.40
C PHE A 481 -1.97 -26.52 -2.79
N LYS A 482 -2.61 -27.69 -3.01
CA LYS A 482 -2.05 -28.99 -2.67
C LYS A 482 -1.29 -29.54 -3.87
N LEU A 483 -0.16 -30.17 -3.61
CA LEU A 483 0.53 -31.00 -4.59
C LEU A 483 -0.06 -32.42 -4.61
N ARG A 484 0.33 -33.22 -5.62
CA ARG A 484 -0.12 -34.59 -5.80
C ARG A 484 0.19 -35.51 -4.61
N ASN A 485 1.24 -35.21 -3.86
CA ASN A 485 1.62 -35.94 -2.64
C ASN A 485 0.79 -35.52 -1.40
N GLY A 486 -0.14 -34.56 -1.55
CA GLY A 486 -0.98 -34.09 -0.47
C GLY A 486 -0.40 -32.92 0.34
N GLU A 487 0.84 -32.54 0.06
CA GLU A 487 1.51 -31.40 0.74
C GLU A 487 0.96 -30.06 0.27
N PHE A 488 0.76 -29.14 1.20
CA PHE A 488 0.36 -27.78 0.91
C PHE A 488 1.57 -26.93 0.52
N VAL A 489 1.39 -26.07 -0.48
CA VAL A 489 2.36 -25.05 -0.90
C VAL A 489 1.79 -23.67 -0.61
N ASN A 490 2.64 -22.82 -0.06
CA ASN A 490 2.36 -21.39 0.10
C ASN A 490 3.11 -20.59 -0.97
N PRO A 491 2.46 -20.24 -2.10
CA PRO A 491 3.11 -19.52 -3.20
C PRO A 491 3.70 -18.18 -2.78
N GLU A 492 2.97 -17.40 -1.96
CA GLU A 492 3.37 -16.06 -1.56
C GLU A 492 4.64 -16.06 -0.69
N LEU A 493 4.84 -17.11 0.11
CA LEU A 493 6.08 -17.31 0.84
C LEU A 493 7.25 -17.60 -0.11
N LEU A 494 7.06 -18.48 -1.07
CA LEU A 494 8.07 -18.87 -2.05
C LEU A 494 8.42 -17.69 -2.97
N GLU A 495 7.42 -16.95 -3.47
CA GLU A 495 7.59 -15.74 -4.29
C GLU A 495 8.48 -14.71 -3.59
N ARG A 496 8.26 -14.49 -2.29
CA ARG A 496 9.08 -13.59 -1.50
C ARG A 496 10.53 -14.08 -1.36
N ILE A 497 10.72 -15.38 -1.12
CA ILE A 497 12.06 -15.96 -0.96
C ILE A 497 12.82 -15.88 -2.29
N TYR A 498 12.18 -16.27 -3.38
CA TYR A 498 12.78 -16.27 -4.71
C TYR A 498 13.00 -14.88 -5.28
N GLY A 499 12.13 -13.92 -4.95
CA GLY A 499 12.28 -12.50 -5.32
C GLY A 499 13.53 -11.83 -4.73
N ARG A 500 14.24 -12.47 -3.78
CA ARG A 500 15.53 -11.99 -3.26
C ARG A 500 16.69 -12.16 -4.25
N VAL A 501 16.50 -12.98 -5.29
CA VAL A 501 17.52 -13.17 -6.34
C VAL A 501 17.57 -11.92 -7.21
N PRO A 502 18.69 -11.20 -7.28
CA PRO A 502 18.75 -9.90 -7.98
C PRO A 502 18.40 -9.94 -9.46
N LEU A 503 18.62 -11.09 -10.12
CA LEU A 503 18.28 -11.33 -11.53
C LEU A 503 16.78 -11.46 -11.78
N ILE A 504 15.97 -11.62 -10.74
CA ILE A 504 14.52 -11.74 -10.84
C ILE A 504 13.89 -10.36 -10.73
N GLU A 505 13.09 -9.97 -11.73
CA GLU A 505 12.26 -8.77 -11.68
C GLU A 505 10.95 -9.05 -10.97
N HIS A 506 10.28 -10.15 -11.38
CA HIS A 506 9.08 -10.66 -10.72
C HIS A 506 9.10 -12.19 -10.71
N VAL A 507 8.47 -12.77 -9.72
CA VAL A 507 8.25 -14.22 -9.62
C VAL A 507 6.84 -14.51 -9.15
N MET A 508 6.18 -15.46 -9.79
CA MET A 508 4.87 -16.01 -9.42
C MET A 508 4.99 -17.52 -9.35
N VAL A 509 4.47 -18.14 -8.30
CA VAL A 509 4.52 -19.59 -8.10
C VAL A 509 3.13 -20.19 -8.34
N CYS A 510 3.06 -21.21 -9.19
CA CYS A 510 1.83 -21.95 -9.46
C CYS A 510 2.02 -23.46 -9.26
N GLY A 511 0.89 -24.14 -9.18
CA GLY A 511 0.78 -25.58 -9.07
C GLY A 511 -0.65 -26.00 -8.72
N ASP A 512 -0.92 -27.29 -8.71
CA ASP A 512 -2.19 -27.88 -8.33
C ASP A 512 -2.02 -29.32 -7.87
N GLN A 513 -3.12 -29.98 -7.51
CA GLN A 513 -3.16 -31.38 -7.03
C GLN A 513 -2.70 -32.45 -8.05
N ASN A 514 -2.49 -32.10 -9.31
CA ASN A 514 -1.97 -32.99 -10.34
C ASN A 514 -0.45 -32.88 -10.49
N ARG A 515 0.17 -31.88 -9.85
CA ARG A 515 1.59 -31.54 -9.97
C ARG A 515 2.40 -32.12 -8.80
N THR A 516 3.65 -32.48 -9.06
CA THR A 516 4.55 -33.05 -8.07
C THR A 516 5.45 -32.01 -7.39
N PHE A 517 5.56 -30.81 -7.95
CA PHE A 517 6.35 -29.69 -7.43
C PHE A 517 5.72 -28.37 -7.83
N PRO A 518 5.96 -27.29 -7.07
CA PRO A 518 5.55 -25.94 -7.45
C PRO A 518 6.42 -25.41 -8.59
N LEU A 519 5.81 -24.71 -9.54
CA LEU A 519 6.51 -24.11 -10.68
C LEU A 519 6.61 -22.58 -10.51
N PRO A 520 7.80 -22.04 -10.28
CA PRO A 520 8.03 -20.62 -10.39
C PRO A 520 8.03 -20.13 -11.84
N ILE A 521 7.29 -19.06 -12.10
CA ILE A 521 7.26 -18.30 -13.37
C ILE A 521 7.98 -16.98 -13.11
N VAL A 522 9.04 -16.71 -13.85
CA VAL A 522 10.01 -15.66 -13.56
C VAL A 522 10.15 -14.72 -14.76
N THR A 523 10.19 -13.41 -14.49
CA THR A 523 10.68 -12.39 -15.42
C THR A 523 12.06 -11.92 -15.00
N VAL A 524 12.95 -11.67 -15.99
CA VAL A 524 14.35 -11.36 -15.76
C VAL A 524 14.55 -9.85 -15.67
N ASN A 525 15.27 -9.39 -14.67
CA ASN A 525 15.77 -8.03 -14.57
C ASN A 525 16.95 -7.84 -15.54
N ALA A 526 16.67 -7.28 -16.71
CA ALA A 526 17.66 -7.11 -17.77
C ALA A 526 18.83 -6.19 -17.38
N GLU A 527 18.58 -5.18 -16.55
CA GLU A 527 19.63 -4.30 -16.04
C GLU A 527 20.63 -5.07 -15.17
N GLU A 528 20.11 -5.88 -14.25
CA GLU A 528 20.95 -6.74 -13.39
C GLU A 528 21.65 -7.85 -14.16
N ALA A 529 21.00 -8.40 -15.19
CA ALA A 529 21.61 -9.42 -16.03
C ALA A 529 22.82 -8.87 -16.79
N ARG A 530 22.76 -7.65 -17.30
CA ARG A 530 23.92 -6.98 -17.96
C ARG A 530 25.09 -6.74 -17.00
N ASN A 531 24.84 -6.60 -15.73
CA ASN A 531 25.85 -6.37 -14.70
C ASN A 531 26.60 -7.66 -14.29
N GLN A 532 26.21 -8.84 -14.82
CA GLN A 532 26.85 -10.13 -14.54
C GLN A 532 28.12 -10.31 -15.39
N THR A 533 29.22 -9.68 -15.00
CA THR A 533 30.48 -9.71 -15.74
C THR A 533 31.20 -11.06 -15.76
N ASP A 534 30.82 -11.97 -14.87
CA ASP A 534 31.36 -13.32 -14.71
C ASP A 534 30.69 -14.37 -15.61
N LEU A 535 29.64 -14.01 -16.36
CA LEU A 535 28.91 -14.90 -17.27
C LEU A 535 29.42 -14.83 -18.73
N GLY A 536 30.52 -14.11 -18.99
CA GLY A 536 31.09 -13.95 -20.34
C GLY A 536 30.36 -12.90 -21.19
N ASP A 537 30.44 -13.04 -22.51
CA ASP A 537 29.80 -12.13 -23.45
C ASP A 537 28.30 -12.37 -23.51
N LEU A 538 27.53 -11.54 -22.80
CA LEU A 538 26.06 -11.58 -22.80
C LEU A 538 25.48 -10.78 -23.98
N PRO A 539 24.31 -11.20 -24.52
CA PRO A 539 23.59 -10.46 -25.56
C PRO A 539 23.26 -9.02 -25.13
N LYS A 540 23.28 -8.10 -26.10
CA LYS A 540 22.93 -6.69 -25.85
C LYS A 540 21.41 -6.45 -25.79
N GLU A 541 20.68 -7.16 -26.63
CA GLU A 541 19.21 -7.05 -26.70
C GLU A 541 18.56 -7.72 -25.49
N ASP A 542 17.58 -7.06 -24.92
CA ASP A 542 16.90 -7.54 -23.70
C ASP A 542 16.21 -8.91 -23.90
N GLU A 543 15.62 -9.14 -25.05
CA GLU A 543 14.93 -10.39 -25.36
C GLU A 543 15.89 -11.59 -25.38
N ASP A 544 17.02 -11.44 -26.07
CA ASP A 544 18.05 -12.49 -26.16
C ASP A 544 18.72 -12.72 -24.81
N LEU A 545 18.95 -11.63 -24.05
CA LEU A 545 19.51 -11.68 -22.72
C LEU A 545 18.61 -12.48 -21.77
N ARG A 546 17.30 -12.26 -21.82
CA ARG A 546 16.32 -12.99 -21.01
C ARG A 546 16.21 -14.48 -21.36
N ARG A 547 16.56 -14.85 -22.60
CA ARG A 547 16.60 -16.26 -23.06
C ARG A 547 17.95 -16.95 -22.82
N HIS A 548 18.95 -16.21 -22.35
CA HIS A 548 20.31 -16.73 -22.27
C HIS A 548 20.43 -17.86 -21.21
N PRO A 549 20.93 -19.07 -21.57
CA PRO A 549 20.97 -20.22 -20.67
C PRO A 549 21.73 -19.97 -19.37
N ALA A 550 22.84 -19.20 -19.43
CA ALA A 550 23.62 -18.86 -18.23
C ALA A 550 22.85 -17.99 -17.24
N ILE A 551 21.96 -17.09 -17.73
CA ILE A 551 21.07 -16.30 -16.86
C ILE A 551 20.04 -17.23 -16.20
N ALA A 552 19.44 -18.15 -16.97
CA ALA A 552 18.49 -19.12 -16.45
C ALA A 552 19.09 -19.98 -15.32
N GLU A 553 20.30 -20.49 -15.55
CA GLU A 553 20.99 -21.32 -14.55
C GLU A 553 21.37 -20.50 -13.30
N ARG A 554 21.84 -19.26 -13.47
CA ARG A 554 22.17 -18.37 -12.34
C ARG A 554 20.92 -18.05 -11.49
N ILE A 555 19.77 -17.85 -12.13
CA ILE A 555 18.48 -17.65 -11.44
C ILE A 555 18.14 -18.92 -10.64
N ARG A 556 18.24 -20.09 -11.26
CA ARG A 556 17.95 -21.38 -10.61
C ARG A 556 18.84 -21.62 -9.39
N GLU A 557 20.15 -21.42 -9.53
CA GLU A 557 21.10 -21.52 -8.41
C GLU A 557 20.78 -20.53 -7.28
N GLY A 558 20.47 -19.29 -7.65
CA GLY A 558 20.07 -18.25 -6.70
C GLY A 558 18.82 -18.63 -5.92
N MET A 559 17.78 -19.12 -6.60
CA MET A 559 16.55 -19.55 -5.96
C MET A 559 16.77 -20.73 -5.00
N LEU A 560 17.56 -21.71 -5.39
CA LEU A 560 17.90 -22.86 -4.53
C LEU A 560 18.71 -22.43 -3.29
N ARG A 561 19.63 -21.48 -3.47
CA ARG A 561 20.38 -20.89 -2.35
C ARG A 561 19.46 -20.18 -1.38
N GLU A 562 18.60 -19.29 -1.86
CA GLU A 562 17.65 -18.56 -1.00
C GLU A 562 16.65 -19.50 -0.31
N ALA A 563 16.15 -20.52 -1.02
CA ALA A 563 15.29 -21.55 -0.44
C ALA A 563 16.00 -22.32 0.69
N THR A 564 17.28 -22.64 0.51
CA THR A 564 18.07 -23.36 1.53
C THR A 564 18.31 -22.47 2.75
N LEU A 565 18.67 -21.21 2.55
CA LEU A 565 18.88 -20.23 3.64
C LEU A 565 17.61 -19.98 4.43
N ALA A 566 16.46 -19.97 3.76
CA ALA A 566 15.15 -19.76 4.39
C ALA A 566 14.54 -21.06 4.98
N GLY A 567 15.21 -22.21 4.88
CA GLY A 567 14.70 -23.47 5.40
C GLY A 567 13.49 -24.04 4.66
N VAL A 568 13.31 -23.69 3.37
CA VAL A 568 12.18 -24.16 2.56
C VAL A 568 12.18 -25.69 2.47
N PRO A 569 11.04 -26.36 2.77
CA PRO A 569 10.91 -27.81 2.66
C PRO A 569 11.26 -28.34 1.26
N GLY A 570 11.75 -29.57 1.17
CA GLY A 570 12.21 -30.14 -0.10
C GLY A 570 11.15 -30.19 -1.20
N HIS A 571 9.89 -30.47 -0.85
CA HIS A 571 8.77 -30.52 -1.79
C HIS A 571 8.35 -29.13 -2.33
N GLU A 572 8.67 -28.04 -1.63
CA GLU A 572 8.41 -26.66 -2.06
C GLU A 572 9.57 -26.04 -2.83
N ARG A 573 10.74 -26.72 -2.92
CA ARG A 573 11.89 -26.20 -3.67
C ARG A 573 11.65 -26.31 -5.17
N PRO A 574 12.12 -25.34 -5.98
CA PRO A 574 11.91 -25.35 -7.42
C PRO A 574 12.72 -26.49 -8.06
N GLN A 575 12.03 -27.42 -8.71
CA GLN A 575 12.65 -28.45 -9.54
C GLN A 575 12.89 -27.96 -10.96
N LYS A 576 11.94 -27.17 -11.47
CA LYS A 576 11.99 -26.47 -12.76
C LYS A 576 11.56 -25.03 -12.56
N ILE A 577 11.93 -24.16 -13.50
CA ILE A 577 11.51 -22.76 -13.57
C ILE A 577 11.04 -22.44 -14.98
N LEU A 578 10.01 -21.62 -15.11
CA LEU A 578 9.58 -21.06 -16.39
C LEU A 578 10.03 -19.60 -16.46
N ILE A 579 10.99 -19.31 -17.35
CA ILE A 579 11.44 -17.94 -17.60
C ILE A 579 10.67 -17.35 -18.76
N LEU A 580 10.02 -16.22 -18.52
CA LEU A 580 9.32 -15.45 -19.53
C LEU A 580 10.24 -14.39 -20.15
N THR A 581 10.16 -14.26 -21.47
CA THR A 581 10.87 -13.22 -22.22
C THR A 581 10.19 -11.87 -22.09
N ASP A 582 8.85 -11.89 -22.04
CA ASP A 582 8.06 -10.67 -21.87
C ASP A 582 7.91 -10.35 -20.38
N PRO A 583 8.23 -9.11 -19.95
CA PRO A 583 8.04 -8.71 -18.57
C PRO A 583 6.55 -8.65 -18.21
N PHE A 584 6.23 -8.91 -16.94
CA PHE A 584 4.89 -8.61 -16.45
C PHE A 584 4.63 -7.11 -16.54
N SER A 585 3.44 -6.73 -16.96
CA SER A 585 3.09 -5.34 -17.17
C SER A 585 1.63 -5.03 -16.87
N GLU A 586 1.35 -3.76 -16.64
CA GLU A 586 -0.02 -3.26 -16.55
C GLU A 586 -0.76 -3.37 -17.90
N ALA A 587 -0.03 -3.24 -19.01
CA ALA A 587 -0.59 -3.32 -20.37
C ALA A 587 -1.07 -4.73 -20.72
N SER A 588 -0.33 -5.77 -20.30
CA SER A 588 -0.73 -7.16 -20.48
C SER A 588 -1.76 -7.64 -19.44
N GLY A 589 -2.08 -6.82 -18.44
CA GLY A 589 -2.94 -7.21 -17.32
C GLY A 589 -2.29 -8.16 -16.31
N THR A 590 -1.02 -8.49 -16.46
CA THR A 590 -0.29 -9.36 -15.54
C THR A 590 0.12 -8.66 -14.25
N LEU A 591 0.10 -7.31 -14.25
CA LEU A 591 0.24 -6.46 -13.07
C LEU A 591 -1.02 -5.60 -12.88
N THR A 592 -1.39 -5.39 -11.61
CA THR A 592 -2.43 -4.41 -11.30
C THR A 592 -1.92 -3.00 -11.54
N LYS A 593 -2.81 -2.12 -12.01
CA LYS A 593 -2.49 -0.70 -12.19
C LYS A 593 -2.22 -0.02 -10.83
N GLY A 594 -1.26 0.87 -10.83
CA GLY A 594 -0.87 1.65 -9.65
C GLY A 594 0.07 0.91 -8.70
N LEU A 595 -0.39 -0.09 -7.98
CA LEU A 595 0.44 -0.84 -7.02
C LEU A 595 1.31 -1.92 -7.67
N LYS A 596 1.14 -2.18 -8.97
CA LYS A 596 1.91 -3.19 -9.73
C LYS A 596 1.97 -4.57 -9.07
N LYS A 597 0.86 -4.99 -8.45
CA LYS A 597 0.74 -6.34 -7.88
C LYS A 597 0.53 -7.37 -8.98
N LEU A 598 1.10 -8.54 -8.82
CA LEU A 598 0.87 -9.67 -9.72
C LEU A 598 -0.62 -10.03 -9.80
N VAL A 599 -1.07 -10.38 -11.00
CA VAL A 599 -2.42 -10.91 -11.28
C VAL A 599 -2.28 -12.39 -11.66
N PRO A 600 -2.22 -13.33 -10.67
CA PRO A 600 -1.84 -14.72 -10.91
C PRO A 600 -2.71 -15.45 -11.92
N LYS A 601 -4.03 -15.24 -11.87
CA LYS A 601 -4.97 -15.87 -12.82
C LYS A 601 -4.65 -15.49 -14.26
N GLU A 602 -4.31 -14.23 -14.49
CA GLU A 602 -4.00 -13.73 -15.83
C GLU A 602 -2.64 -14.23 -16.31
N ILE A 603 -1.64 -14.28 -15.41
CA ILE A 603 -0.32 -14.84 -15.70
C ILE A 603 -0.45 -16.34 -16.11
N VAL A 604 -1.22 -17.12 -15.36
CA VAL A 604 -1.44 -18.54 -15.68
C VAL A 604 -2.19 -18.67 -17.01
N ARG A 605 -3.29 -17.94 -17.21
CA ARG A 605 -4.08 -17.96 -18.43
C ARG A 605 -3.26 -17.66 -19.70
N GLN A 606 -2.39 -16.65 -19.63
CA GLN A 606 -1.54 -16.23 -20.77
C GLN A 606 -0.40 -17.22 -21.04
N ASN A 607 -0.05 -18.07 -20.11
CA ASN A 607 1.12 -18.97 -20.22
C ASN A 607 0.76 -20.45 -20.03
N GLU A 608 -0.50 -20.83 -20.19
CA GLU A 608 -0.99 -22.18 -19.89
C GLU A 608 -0.23 -23.29 -20.64
N ASP A 609 -0.03 -23.12 -21.96
CA ASP A 609 0.72 -24.08 -22.79
C ASP A 609 2.18 -24.21 -22.33
N ARG A 610 2.85 -23.10 -22.05
CA ARG A 610 4.25 -23.07 -21.59
C ARG A 610 4.41 -23.68 -20.19
N ILE A 611 3.45 -23.47 -19.32
CA ILE A 611 3.39 -24.09 -17.98
C ILE A 611 3.29 -25.62 -18.15
N GLN A 612 2.37 -26.08 -19.02
CA GLN A 612 2.20 -27.50 -19.29
C GLN A 612 3.47 -28.12 -19.88
N GLU A 613 4.06 -27.53 -20.91
CA GLU A 613 5.32 -27.97 -21.52
C GLU A 613 6.47 -28.05 -20.50
N THR A 614 6.54 -27.09 -19.59
CA THR A 614 7.58 -27.07 -18.55
C THR A 614 7.40 -28.20 -17.56
N TYR A 615 6.17 -28.57 -17.21
CA TYR A 615 5.94 -29.73 -16.35
C TYR A 615 6.26 -31.04 -17.06
N ASP A 616 5.96 -31.17 -18.35
CA ASP A 616 6.10 -32.38 -19.14
C ASP A 616 7.55 -32.66 -19.60
N SER A 617 8.40 -31.61 -19.74
CA SER A 617 9.83 -31.73 -20.08
C SER A 617 10.64 -32.30 -18.94
#